data_fd1cd56e0e05bb0fd9df5b5153bb2c30
#
_entry.id   fd1cd56e0e05bb0fd9df5b5153bb2c30
#
_cell.length_a   1.000
_cell.length_b   1.000
_cell.length_c   1.000
_cell.angle_alpha   90.00
_cell.angle_beta   90.00
_cell.angle_gamma   90.00
#
_symmetry.space_group_name_H-M   'P 1'
#
loop_
_entity.id
_entity.type
_entity.pdbx_description
1 polymer ?
#
loop_
_entity_poly.entity_id
_entity_poly.type
_entity_poly.pdbx_seq_one_letter_code
_entity_poly.pdbx_strand_id
1 'polypeptide(L)'
;MRTLRKIIKVLVLICLIAGIAACSYLIHEGYDMYKTAVEKEPIAQKVEEIRSRDNYTKIDELPQIYLDAIVSVEDHRFYSHPGVDILAIGRAAINDIKAMSLVEGGSGITQQLCKNLYFTQEKKFTRKIAEVFMSFELEKKYTKDEILELYVNSIYFGNNYYCVKDASLGYFGKLPKDMNDYESTLLAGIPNAPSAYALTKNPDLAHQRQKRVLEKMVKYNYLTQKEAEAIMHN
;
A
#
# COMPACT_ATOMS: atom_id res chain seq x y z
N MET A 1 -9.24 -50.88 -12.09
CA MET A 1 -9.84 -49.52 -12.08
C MET A 1 -10.30 -49.05 -10.68
N ARG A 2 -11.06 -49.84 -9.87
CA ARG A 2 -11.56 -49.45 -8.53
C ARG A 2 -10.41 -49.18 -7.52
N THR A 3 -9.37 -50.01 -7.52
CA THR A 3 -8.20 -49.88 -6.60
C THR A 3 -7.39 -48.61 -6.93
N LEU A 4 -7.13 -48.34 -8.20
CA LEU A 4 -6.43 -47.13 -8.61
C LEU A 4 -7.17 -45.83 -8.20
N ARG A 5 -8.50 -45.81 -8.33
CA ARG A 5 -9.34 -44.69 -7.88
C ARG A 5 -9.27 -44.48 -6.36
N LYS A 6 -9.18 -45.59 -5.57
CA LYS A 6 -9.02 -45.51 -4.11
C LYS A 6 -7.65 -44.92 -3.76
N ILE A 7 -6.58 -45.37 -4.41
CA ILE A 7 -5.23 -44.85 -4.20
C ILE A 7 -5.16 -43.35 -4.52
N ILE A 8 -5.71 -42.93 -5.66
CA ILE A 8 -5.76 -41.50 -6.04
C ILE A 8 -6.50 -40.66 -4.98
N LYS A 9 -7.66 -41.14 -4.51
CA LYS A 9 -8.42 -40.42 -3.47
C LYS A 9 -7.63 -40.28 -2.16
N VAL A 10 -6.91 -41.32 -1.75
CA VAL A 10 -6.06 -41.29 -0.53
C VAL A 10 -4.90 -40.31 -0.74
N LEU A 11 -4.24 -40.31 -1.88
CA LEU A 11 -3.16 -39.36 -2.19
C LEU A 11 -3.66 -37.90 -2.17
N VAL A 12 -4.82 -37.64 -2.80
CA VAL A 12 -5.44 -36.30 -2.78
C VAL A 12 -5.76 -35.86 -1.34
N LEU A 13 -6.30 -36.77 -0.51
CA LEU A 13 -6.59 -36.48 0.88
C LEU A 13 -5.32 -36.16 1.68
N ILE A 14 -4.24 -36.93 1.48
CA ILE A 14 -2.95 -36.67 2.13
C ILE A 14 -2.40 -35.30 1.71
N CYS A 15 -2.45 -34.97 0.43
CA CYS A 15 -2.04 -33.66 -0.09
C CYS A 15 -2.86 -32.51 0.52
N LEU A 16 -4.18 -32.69 0.66
CA LEU A 16 -5.05 -31.70 1.30
C LEU A 16 -4.70 -31.51 2.77
N ILE A 17 -4.51 -32.59 3.53
CA ILE A 17 -4.13 -32.51 4.95
C ILE A 17 -2.76 -31.84 5.10
N ALA A 18 -1.79 -32.22 4.28
CA ALA A 18 -0.47 -31.59 4.28
C ALA A 18 -0.55 -30.09 3.93
N GLY A 19 -1.38 -29.72 2.95
CA GLY A 19 -1.63 -28.32 2.58
C GLY A 19 -2.25 -27.52 3.72
N ILE A 20 -3.27 -28.07 4.40
CA ILE A 20 -3.90 -27.42 5.57
C ILE A 20 -2.88 -27.25 6.71
N ALA A 21 -2.09 -28.28 7.00
CA ALA A 21 -1.06 -28.21 8.03
C ALA A 21 0.01 -27.15 7.72
N ALA A 22 0.47 -27.08 6.49
CA ALA A 22 1.42 -26.06 6.03
C ALA A 22 0.83 -24.63 6.14
N CYS A 23 -0.43 -24.43 5.70
CA CYS A 23 -1.12 -23.14 5.86
C CYS A 23 -1.27 -22.74 7.32
N SER A 24 -1.68 -23.69 8.19
CA SER A 24 -1.84 -23.44 9.64
C SER A 24 -0.50 -23.06 10.28
N TYR A 25 0.58 -23.73 9.90
CA TYR A 25 1.92 -23.40 10.35
C TYR A 25 2.33 -21.97 9.93
N LEU A 26 2.14 -21.60 8.65
CA LEU A 26 2.45 -20.26 8.16
C LEU A 26 1.62 -19.17 8.85
N ILE A 27 0.34 -19.46 9.13
CA ILE A 27 -0.54 -18.53 9.84
C ILE A 27 -0.05 -18.34 11.28
N HIS A 28 0.34 -19.43 11.95
CA HIS A 28 0.88 -19.37 13.31
C HIS A 28 2.17 -18.55 13.37
N GLU A 29 3.15 -18.83 12.53
CA GLU A 29 4.39 -18.08 12.42
C GLU A 29 4.16 -16.59 12.12
N GLY A 30 3.20 -16.29 11.22
CA GLY A 30 2.85 -14.91 10.90
C GLY A 30 2.16 -14.18 12.06
N TYR A 31 1.32 -14.88 12.81
CA TYR A 31 0.68 -14.36 14.01
C TYR A 31 1.70 -14.09 15.13
N ASP A 32 2.65 -14.99 15.34
CA ASP A 32 3.72 -14.82 16.33
C ASP A 32 4.65 -13.66 15.97
N MET A 33 4.96 -13.50 14.68
CA MET A 33 5.72 -12.35 14.18
C MET A 33 4.98 -11.03 14.47
N TYR A 34 3.67 -10.98 14.19
CA TYR A 34 2.82 -9.83 14.53
C TYR A 34 2.83 -9.54 16.02
N LYS A 35 2.58 -10.54 16.87
CA LYS A 35 2.56 -10.38 18.34
C LYS A 35 3.89 -9.86 18.85
N THR A 36 4.98 -10.49 18.46
CA THR A 36 6.34 -10.07 18.86
C THR A 36 6.62 -8.61 18.48
N ALA A 37 6.17 -8.18 17.27
CA ALA A 37 6.35 -6.82 16.82
C ALA A 37 5.58 -5.82 17.70
N VAL A 38 4.31 -6.10 18.02
CA VAL A 38 3.46 -5.22 18.85
C VAL A 38 3.87 -5.23 20.32
N GLU A 39 4.33 -6.37 20.87
CA GLU A 39 4.85 -6.46 22.23
C GLU A 39 6.13 -5.67 22.39
N LYS A 40 7.02 -5.70 21.39
CA LYS A 40 8.26 -4.94 21.38
C LYS A 40 7.99 -3.44 21.24
N GLU A 41 7.06 -3.05 20.39
CA GLU A 41 6.74 -1.66 20.12
C GLU A 41 5.22 -1.52 19.86
N PRO A 42 4.44 -1.08 20.85
CA PRO A 42 2.99 -0.94 20.73
C PRO A 42 2.58 0.03 19.60
N ILE A 43 1.49 -0.27 18.90
CA ILE A 43 0.98 0.55 17.78
C ILE A 43 0.79 2.01 18.20
N ALA A 44 0.23 2.25 19.40
CA ALA A 44 0.02 3.61 19.89
C ALA A 44 1.33 4.39 20.06
N GLN A 45 2.39 3.71 20.51
CA GLN A 45 3.72 4.33 20.63
C GLN A 45 4.30 4.70 19.27
N LYS A 46 4.17 3.79 18.27
CA LYS A 46 4.61 4.04 16.89
C LYS A 46 3.86 5.19 16.24
N VAL A 47 2.57 5.29 16.48
CA VAL A 47 1.73 6.39 15.99
C VAL A 47 2.15 7.71 16.61
N GLU A 48 2.40 7.75 17.93
CA GLU A 48 2.85 8.95 18.62
C GLU A 48 4.24 9.39 18.16
N GLU A 49 5.15 8.45 17.91
CA GLU A 49 6.47 8.73 17.31
C GLU A 49 6.34 9.45 15.97
N ILE A 50 5.40 9.03 15.11
CA ILE A 50 5.17 9.67 13.81
C ILE A 50 4.55 11.06 14.01
N ARG A 51 3.52 11.17 14.87
CA ARG A 51 2.79 12.41 15.11
C ARG A 51 3.65 13.49 15.79
N SER A 52 4.68 13.10 16.54
CA SER A 52 5.58 14.02 17.23
C SER A 52 6.71 14.57 16.35
N ARG A 53 6.83 14.15 15.08
CA ARG A 53 7.89 14.63 14.19
C ARG A 53 7.63 16.07 13.75
N ASP A 54 8.67 16.88 13.65
CA ASP A 54 8.59 18.29 13.19
C ASP A 54 8.10 18.42 11.73
N ASN A 55 8.27 17.35 10.95
CA ASN A 55 7.84 17.28 9.56
C ASN A 55 6.48 16.56 9.37
N TYR A 56 5.75 16.31 10.46
CA TYR A 56 4.39 15.77 10.38
C TYR A 56 3.44 16.77 9.73
N THR A 57 2.54 16.28 8.88
CA THR A 57 1.53 17.07 8.19
C THR A 57 0.16 16.48 8.49
N LYS A 58 -0.76 17.29 9.01
CA LYS A 58 -2.14 16.86 9.25
C LYS A 58 -2.89 16.66 7.93
N ILE A 59 -3.92 15.83 7.94
CA ILE A 59 -4.68 15.50 6.74
C ILE A 59 -5.38 16.73 6.13
N ASP A 60 -5.84 17.65 6.98
CA ASP A 60 -6.48 18.91 6.57
C ASP A 60 -5.50 19.96 6.00
N GLU A 61 -4.20 19.72 6.14
CA GLU A 61 -3.12 20.50 5.49
C GLU A 61 -2.70 19.92 4.13
N LEU A 62 -3.40 18.91 3.62
CA LEU A 62 -3.11 18.28 2.35
C LEU A 62 -4.17 18.63 1.30
N PRO A 63 -3.78 18.91 0.03
CA PRO A 63 -4.76 19.10 -1.02
C PRO A 63 -5.64 17.86 -1.19
N GLN A 64 -6.95 18.05 -1.31
CA GLN A 64 -7.88 16.92 -1.49
C GLN A 64 -7.52 16.08 -2.71
N ILE A 65 -7.11 16.71 -3.80
CA ILE A 65 -6.68 16.00 -5.02
C ILE A 65 -5.46 15.09 -4.78
N TYR A 66 -4.56 15.43 -3.85
CA TYR A 66 -3.44 14.56 -3.48
C TYR A 66 -3.93 13.30 -2.76
N LEU A 67 -4.86 13.45 -1.81
CA LEU A 67 -5.47 12.34 -1.07
C LEU A 67 -6.23 11.41 -2.02
N ASP A 68 -7.03 11.98 -2.91
CA ASP A 68 -7.79 11.25 -3.93
C ASP A 68 -6.86 10.50 -4.91
N ALA A 69 -5.75 11.12 -5.30
CA ALA A 69 -4.73 10.49 -6.15
C ALA A 69 -4.08 9.29 -5.48
N ILE A 70 -3.65 9.42 -4.21
CA ILE A 70 -3.09 8.31 -3.41
C ILE A 70 -4.11 7.16 -3.31
N VAL A 71 -5.34 7.47 -2.90
CA VAL A 71 -6.39 6.44 -2.76
C VAL A 71 -6.67 5.77 -4.10
N SER A 72 -6.82 6.53 -5.17
CA SER A 72 -7.14 5.96 -6.49
C SER A 72 -6.06 5.04 -7.04
N VAL A 73 -4.77 5.32 -6.79
CA VAL A 73 -3.67 4.58 -7.37
C VAL A 73 -3.16 3.44 -6.50
N GLU A 74 -3.19 3.58 -5.17
CA GLU A 74 -2.70 2.59 -4.22
C GLU A 74 -3.82 1.66 -3.73
N ASP A 75 -5.01 2.20 -3.45
CA ASP A 75 -6.10 1.44 -2.83
C ASP A 75 -7.46 2.09 -3.07
N HIS A 76 -8.00 1.98 -4.29
CA HIS A 76 -9.24 2.68 -4.69
C HIS A 76 -10.49 2.31 -3.86
N ARG A 77 -10.43 1.25 -3.06
CA ARG A 77 -11.51 0.85 -2.15
C ARG A 77 -11.14 1.03 -0.68
N PHE A 78 -10.11 1.83 -0.39
CA PHE A 78 -9.57 2.06 0.95
C PHE A 78 -10.66 2.30 2.00
N TYR A 79 -11.62 3.16 1.71
CA TYR A 79 -12.72 3.49 2.62
C TYR A 79 -13.80 2.39 2.75
N SER A 80 -13.71 1.31 1.94
CA SER A 80 -14.76 0.29 1.85
C SER A 80 -14.38 -1.07 2.45
N HIS A 81 -13.12 -1.27 2.86
CA HIS A 81 -12.66 -2.54 3.40
C HIS A 81 -11.94 -2.37 4.77
N PRO A 82 -11.94 -3.38 5.65
CA PRO A 82 -11.38 -3.30 7.00
C PRO A 82 -9.87 -3.64 7.03
N GLY A 83 -9.04 -2.87 6.31
CA GLY A 83 -7.57 -2.99 6.31
C GLY A 83 -6.99 -3.94 5.25
N VAL A 84 -7.77 -4.90 4.77
CA VAL A 84 -7.36 -5.85 3.73
C VAL A 84 -8.45 -5.96 2.67
N ASP A 85 -8.10 -5.65 1.43
CA ASP A 85 -8.98 -5.80 0.27
C ASP A 85 -8.85 -7.20 -0.35
N ILE A 86 -9.70 -8.14 0.11
CA ILE A 86 -9.70 -9.53 -0.40
C ILE A 86 -10.01 -9.59 -1.91
N LEU A 87 -10.87 -8.68 -2.42
CA LEU A 87 -11.19 -8.66 -3.86
C LEU A 87 -10.02 -8.14 -4.69
N ALA A 88 -9.25 -7.17 -4.17
CA ALA A 88 -8.04 -6.70 -4.84
C ALA A 88 -6.96 -7.79 -4.85
N ILE A 89 -6.77 -8.51 -3.74
CA ILE A 89 -5.85 -9.65 -3.66
C ILE A 89 -6.25 -10.73 -4.66
N GLY A 90 -7.54 -11.09 -4.73
CA GLY A 90 -8.04 -12.08 -5.68
C GLY A 90 -7.82 -11.65 -7.14
N ARG A 91 -8.08 -10.38 -7.46
CA ARG A 91 -7.84 -9.82 -8.80
C ARG A 91 -6.35 -9.84 -9.16
N ALA A 92 -5.48 -9.38 -8.25
CA ALA A 92 -4.03 -9.39 -8.44
C ALA A 92 -3.52 -10.82 -8.70
N ALA A 93 -3.94 -11.80 -7.89
CA ALA A 93 -3.57 -13.20 -8.09
C ALA A 93 -3.99 -13.74 -9.47
N ILE A 94 -5.19 -13.42 -9.93
CA ILE A 94 -5.67 -13.84 -11.28
C ILE A 94 -4.83 -13.17 -12.37
N ASN A 95 -4.51 -11.89 -12.23
CA ASN A 95 -3.72 -11.14 -13.21
C ASN A 95 -2.26 -11.63 -13.26
N ASP A 96 -1.66 -11.93 -12.12
CA ASP A 96 -0.32 -12.50 -12.02
C ASP A 96 -0.24 -13.89 -12.66
N ILE A 97 -1.24 -14.75 -12.43
CA ILE A 97 -1.33 -16.07 -13.06
C ILE A 97 -1.46 -15.93 -14.59
N LYS A 98 -2.32 -15.03 -15.08
CA LYS A 98 -2.51 -14.79 -16.52
C LYS A 98 -1.25 -14.25 -17.19
N ALA A 99 -0.53 -13.37 -16.50
CA ALA A 99 0.72 -12.77 -16.98
C ALA A 99 1.94 -13.68 -16.80
N MET A 100 1.81 -14.79 -16.07
CA MET A 100 2.91 -15.66 -15.62
C MET A 100 4.04 -14.87 -14.94
N SER A 101 3.71 -13.76 -14.28
CA SER A 101 4.65 -12.86 -13.62
C SER A 101 3.92 -11.99 -12.59
N LEU A 102 4.63 -11.49 -11.58
CA LEU A 102 4.06 -10.58 -10.57
C LEU A 102 3.92 -9.17 -11.17
N VAL A 103 2.76 -8.87 -11.72
CA VAL A 103 2.47 -7.59 -12.41
C VAL A 103 1.61 -6.63 -11.60
N GLU A 104 0.85 -7.14 -10.61
CA GLU A 104 -0.06 -6.32 -9.81
C GLU A 104 0.15 -6.55 -8.31
N GLY A 105 0.28 -5.46 -7.54
CA GLY A 105 0.33 -5.51 -6.07
C GLY A 105 -1.09 -5.55 -5.49
N GLY A 106 -1.36 -6.53 -4.62
CA GLY A 106 -2.65 -6.65 -3.93
C GLY A 106 -2.69 -6.03 -2.53
N SER A 107 -1.68 -5.27 -2.12
CA SER A 107 -1.61 -4.67 -0.78
C SER A 107 -2.22 -3.29 -0.77
N GLY A 108 -3.19 -3.04 0.11
CA GLY A 108 -3.78 -1.71 0.31
C GLY A 108 -2.92 -0.79 1.20
N ILE A 109 -3.39 0.44 1.40
CA ILE A 109 -2.73 1.50 2.17
C ILE A 109 -2.41 1.05 3.59
N THR A 110 -3.37 0.47 4.32
CA THR A 110 -3.16 -0.01 5.70
C THR A 110 -2.07 -1.07 5.79
N GLN A 111 -2.05 -2.04 4.85
CA GLN A 111 -1.00 -3.06 4.82
C GLN A 111 0.38 -2.48 4.49
N GLN A 112 0.44 -1.50 3.59
CA GLN A 112 1.69 -0.81 3.26
C GLN A 112 2.22 -0.01 4.46
N LEU A 113 1.32 0.68 5.18
CA LEU A 113 1.67 1.37 6.43
C LEU A 113 2.26 0.39 7.46
N CYS A 114 1.56 -0.71 7.76
CA CYS A 114 2.03 -1.73 8.69
C CYS A 114 3.41 -2.28 8.30
N LYS A 115 3.61 -2.58 7.01
CA LYS A 115 4.91 -3.01 6.48
C LYS A 115 6.01 -1.99 6.77
N ASN A 116 5.75 -0.71 6.50
CA ASN A 116 6.76 0.35 6.65
C ASN A 116 7.11 0.63 8.12
N LEU A 117 6.14 0.45 9.03
CA LEU A 117 6.34 0.72 10.46
C LEU A 117 7.04 -0.41 11.20
N TYR A 118 6.77 -1.67 10.84
CA TYR A 118 7.15 -2.83 11.66
C TYR A 118 8.04 -3.86 10.98
N PHE A 119 8.07 -3.90 9.63
CA PHE A 119 8.71 -5.00 8.95
C PHE A 119 9.78 -4.53 7.96
N THR A 120 10.76 -5.40 7.76
CA THR A 120 11.80 -5.19 6.74
C THR A 120 11.27 -5.50 5.34
N GLN A 121 12.06 -5.16 4.30
CA GLN A 121 11.69 -5.43 2.91
C GLN A 121 11.82 -6.92 2.50
N GLU A 122 12.14 -7.82 3.44
CA GLU A 122 12.24 -9.25 3.13
C GLU A 122 10.90 -9.80 2.61
N LYS A 123 10.98 -10.51 1.48
CA LYS A 123 9.80 -11.13 0.84
C LYS A 123 9.52 -12.49 1.48
N LYS A 124 8.83 -12.52 2.62
CA LYS A 124 8.40 -13.75 3.29
C LYS A 124 6.88 -13.82 3.39
N PHE A 125 6.29 -14.99 3.16
CA PHE A 125 4.84 -15.18 3.33
C PHE A 125 4.38 -14.92 4.77
N THR A 126 5.18 -15.33 5.76
CA THR A 126 4.91 -15.10 7.19
C THR A 126 4.81 -13.61 7.52
N ARG A 127 5.70 -12.77 6.94
CA ARG A 127 5.59 -11.31 7.05
C ARG A 127 4.28 -10.78 6.48
N LYS A 128 3.84 -11.30 5.32
CA LYS A 128 2.59 -10.87 4.70
C LYS A 128 1.37 -11.22 5.56
N ILE A 129 1.40 -12.35 6.25
CA ILE A 129 0.37 -12.74 7.22
C ILE A 129 0.42 -11.83 8.45
N ALA A 130 1.61 -11.50 8.95
CA ALA A 130 1.77 -10.55 10.05
C ALA A 130 1.22 -9.15 9.71
N GLU A 131 1.46 -8.66 8.49
CA GLU A 131 0.88 -7.41 7.99
C GLU A 131 -0.66 -7.43 8.01
N VAL A 132 -1.28 -8.55 7.66
CA VAL A 132 -2.75 -8.71 7.69
C VAL A 132 -3.28 -8.56 9.12
N PHE A 133 -2.70 -9.26 10.10
CA PHE A 133 -3.10 -9.14 11.51
C PHE A 133 -2.92 -7.73 12.03
N MET A 134 -1.78 -7.12 11.74
CA MET A 134 -1.45 -5.74 12.11
C MET A 134 -2.45 -4.75 11.49
N SER A 135 -2.82 -4.94 10.23
CA SER A 135 -3.78 -4.08 9.53
C SER A 135 -5.16 -4.11 10.20
N PHE A 136 -5.63 -5.28 10.58
CA PHE A 136 -6.91 -5.40 11.31
C PHE A 136 -6.86 -4.73 12.69
N GLU A 137 -5.72 -4.80 13.39
CA GLU A 137 -5.57 -4.13 14.67
C GLU A 137 -5.50 -2.61 14.52
N LEU A 138 -4.80 -2.11 13.50
CA LEU A 138 -4.71 -0.69 13.21
C LEU A 138 -6.10 -0.10 12.89
N GLU A 139 -6.87 -0.76 12.03
CA GLU A 139 -8.23 -0.35 11.64
C GLU A 139 -9.26 -0.40 12.77
N LYS A 140 -9.01 -1.19 13.82
CA LYS A 140 -9.83 -1.17 15.03
C LYS A 140 -9.57 0.04 15.92
N LYS A 141 -8.38 0.64 15.83
CA LYS A 141 -7.93 1.71 16.73
C LYS A 141 -7.97 3.09 16.09
N TYR A 142 -7.86 3.17 14.76
CA TYR A 142 -7.74 4.42 14.02
C TYR A 142 -8.73 4.47 12.88
N THR A 143 -9.24 5.66 12.60
CA THR A 143 -10.11 5.93 11.46
C THR A 143 -9.34 5.84 10.15
N LYS A 144 -10.04 5.73 9.04
CA LYS A 144 -9.44 5.73 7.70
C LYS A 144 -8.59 6.98 7.43
N ASP A 145 -9.09 8.14 7.83
CA ASP A 145 -8.38 9.40 7.65
C ASP A 145 -7.10 9.46 8.49
N GLU A 146 -7.13 8.97 9.74
CA GLU A 146 -5.92 8.86 10.56
C GLU A 146 -4.90 7.87 9.97
N ILE A 147 -5.36 6.75 9.38
CA ILE A 147 -4.49 5.77 8.71
C ILE A 147 -3.88 6.38 7.46
N LEU A 148 -4.64 7.12 6.65
CA LEU A 148 -4.13 7.80 5.46
C LEU A 148 -3.14 8.90 5.84
N GLU A 149 -3.42 9.67 6.88
CA GLU A 149 -2.53 10.67 7.46
C GLU A 149 -1.19 10.05 7.90
N LEU A 150 -1.23 8.95 8.65
CA LEU A 150 -0.03 8.22 9.07
C LEU A 150 0.74 7.66 7.87
N TYR A 151 0.03 7.18 6.86
CA TYR A 151 0.63 6.63 5.65
C TYR A 151 1.47 7.67 4.93
N VAL A 152 0.92 8.83 4.62
CA VAL A 152 1.64 9.89 3.87
C VAL A 152 2.78 10.51 4.69
N ASN A 153 2.74 10.39 6.02
CA ASN A 153 3.79 10.84 6.94
C ASN A 153 4.86 9.77 7.25
N SER A 154 4.77 8.57 6.63
CA SER A 154 5.70 7.47 6.92
C SER A 154 6.18 6.69 5.70
N ILE A 155 5.74 7.05 4.50
CA ILE A 155 6.19 6.38 3.27
C ILE A 155 7.42 7.06 2.68
N TYR A 156 8.17 6.26 1.93
CA TYR A 156 9.35 6.73 1.23
C TYR A 156 9.03 7.28 -0.16
N PHE A 157 9.49 8.50 -0.46
CA PHE A 157 9.30 9.20 -1.72
C PHE A 157 10.57 9.26 -2.59
N GLY A 158 11.62 8.53 -2.26
CA GLY A 158 12.93 8.69 -2.92
C GLY A 158 13.75 9.85 -2.31
N ASN A 159 15.01 9.99 -2.72
CA ASN A 159 15.91 11.06 -2.29
C ASN A 159 16.01 11.28 -0.78
N ASN A 160 15.86 10.21 0.03
CA ASN A 160 15.79 10.26 1.50
C ASN A 160 14.59 11.06 2.06
N TYR A 161 13.53 11.27 1.30
CA TYR A 161 12.28 11.85 1.77
C TYR A 161 11.36 10.74 2.29
N TYR A 162 11.08 10.74 3.59
CA TYR A 162 10.30 9.71 4.29
C TYR A 162 8.93 10.21 4.76
N CYS A 163 8.50 11.38 4.31
CA CYS A 163 7.15 11.92 4.53
C CYS A 163 6.78 12.89 3.41
N VAL A 164 5.48 13.20 3.32
CA VAL A 164 4.93 14.09 2.30
C VAL A 164 5.52 15.50 2.38
N LYS A 165 5.78 16.04 3.60
CA LYS A 165 6.36 17.38 3.80
C LYS A 165 7.77 17.47 3.23
N ASP A 166 8.63 16.53 3.58
CA ASP A 166 10.00 16.51 3.07
C ASP A 166 10.02 16.34 1.55
N ALA A 167 9.14 15.50 1.02
CA ALA A 167 9.04 15.26 -0.41
C ALA A 167 8.53 16.51 -1.17
N SER A 168 7.50 17.17 -0.67
CA SER A 168 6.96 18.40 -1.27
C SER A 168 7.98 19.54 -1.26
N LEU A 169 8.63 19.77 -0.12
CA LEU A 169 9.70 20.75 -0.01
C LEU A 169 10.89 20.40 -0.91
N GLY A 170 11.31 19.16 -0.92
CA GLY A 170 12.49 18.72 -1.65
C GLY A 170 12.31 18.68 -3.16
N TYR A 171 11.12 18.35 -3.67
CA TYR A 171 10.84 18.28 -5.09
C TYR A 171 10.30 19.58 -5.68
N PHE A 172 9.49 20.34 -4.92
CA PHE A 172 8.77 21.50 -5.43
C PHE A 172 9.11 22.79 -4.70
N GLY A 173 9.84 22.75 -3.58
CA GLY A 173 10.15 23.93 -2.76
C GLY A 173 8.93 24.52 -2.05
N LYS A 174 7.84 23.74 -1.89
CA LYS A 174 6.55 24.18 -1.34
C LYS A 174 6.11 23.30 -0.18
N LEU A 175 5.32 23.87 0.74
CA LEU A 175 4.62 23.06 1.73
C LEU A 175 3.53 22.20 1.04
N PRO A 176 3.16 21.04 1.60
CA PRO A 176 2.15 20.15 1.00
C PRO A 176 0.84 20.88 0.64
N LYS A 177 0.35 21.77 1.50
CA LYS A 177 -0.89 22.54 1.30
C LYS A 177 -0.85 23.47 0.08
N ASP A 178 0.35 23.84 -0.37
CA ASP A 178 0.59 24.77 -1.47
C ASP A 178 0.86 24.05 -2.80
N MET A 179 0.84 22.71 -2.82
CA MET A 179 0.96 21.94 -4.05
C MET A 179 -0.26 22.18 -4.96
N ASN A 180 0.00 22.44 -6.24
CA ASN A 180 -1.07 22.46 -7.24
C ASN A 180 -1.48 21.03 -7.66
N ASP A 181 -2.48 20.91 -8.52
CA ASP A 181 -3.04 19.62 -8.96
C ASP A 181 -2.00 18.76 -9.69
N TYR A 182 -1.14 19.39 -10.51
CA TYR A 182 -0.06 18.70 -11.21
C TYR A 182 0.96 18.11 -10.22
N GLU A 183 1.45 18.91 -9.26
CA GLU A 183 2.41 18.50 -8.24
C GLU A 183 1.83 17.41 -7.33
N SER A 184 0.57 17.56 -6.95
CA SER A 184 -0.17 16.61 -6.12
C SER A 184 -0.30 15.24 -6.78
N THR A 185 -0.72 15.18 -8.03
CA THR A 185 -0.89 13.92 -8.77
C THR A 185 0.45 13.28 -9.15
N LEU A 186 1.48 14.08 -9.40
CA LEU A 186 2.84 13.62 -9.65
C LEU A 186 3.43 12.97 -8.39
N LEU A 187 3.34 13.66 -7.24
CA LEU A 187 3.86 13.17 -5.97
C LEU A 187 3.17 11.85 -5.53
N ALA A 188 1.86 11.74 -5.75
CA ALA A 188 1.09 10.53 -5.44
C ALA A 188 1.56 9.29 -6.22
N GLY A 189 2.21 9.46 -7.36
CA GLY A 189 2.75 8.36 -8.16
C GLY A 189 4.07 7.78 -7.65
N ILE A 190 4.85 8.55 -6.90
CA ILE A 190 6.23 8.21 -6.53
C ILE A 190 6.34 6.98 -5.60
N PRO A 191 5.48 6.79 -4.57
CA PRO A 191 5.64 5.71 -3.58
C PRO A 191 5.61 4.29 -4.15
N ASN A 192 5.07 4.09 -5.34
CA ASN A 192 5.02 2.78 -6.01
C ASN A 192 6.42 2.20 -6.31
N ALA A 193 7.35 3.05 -6.73
CA ALA A 193 8.76 2.69 -6.94
C ALA A 193 9.66 3.92 -6.70
N PRO A 194 9.87 4.35 -5.44
CA PRO A 194 10.45 5.64 -5.12
C PRO A 194 11.84 5.88 -5.71
N SER A 195 12.67 4.84 -5.75
CA SER A 195 14.02 4.93 -6.34
C SER A 195 14.00 5.08 -7.85
N ALA A 196 12.96 4.60 -8.54
CA ALA A 196 12.80 4.71 -9.98
C ALA A 196 12.11 6.02 -10.38
N TYR A 197 11.13 6.48 -9.59
CA TYR A 197 10.30 7.65 -9.88
C TYR A 197 10.76 8.93 -9.20
N ALA A 198 11.91 8.92 -8.49
CA ALA A 198 12.50 10.13 -7.93
C ALA A 198 12.71 11.19 -9.01
N LEU A 199 12.11 12.39 -8.85
CA LEU A 199 12.12 13.45 -9.87
C LEU A 199 13.52 13.93 -10.24
N THR A 200 14.45 13.84 -9.30
CA THR A 200 15.87 14.21 -9.54
C THR A 200 16.65 13.18 -10.35
N LYS A 201 16.11 11.95 -10.50
CA LYS A 201 16.77 10.86 -11.21
C LYS A 201 16.13 10.57 -12.56
N ASN A 202 14.82 10.40 -12.58
CA ASN A 202 14.07 9.96 -13.75
C ASN A 202 12.74 10.74 -13.87
N PRO A 203 12.75 12.05 -14.17
CA PRO A 203 11.54 12.84 -14.29
C PRO A 203 10.56 12.26 -15.32
N ASP A 204 11.05 11.75 -16.45
CA ASP A 204 10.19 11.18 -17.50
C ASP A 204 9.41 9.95 -17.02
N LEU A 205 10.05 9.08 -16.21
CA LEU A 205 9.37 7.94 -15.62
C LEU A 205 8.33 8.38 -14.57
N ALA A 206 8.62 9.42 -13.81
CA ALA A 206 7.67 9.99 -12.87
C ALA A 206 6.43 10.56 -13.60
N HIS A 207 6.62 11.28 -14.71
CA HIS A 207 5.52 11.79 -15.54
C HIS A 207 4.71 10.65 -16.18
N GLN A 208 5.36 9.59 -16.67
CA GLN A 208 4.64 8.41 -17.16
C GLN A 208 3.82 7.73 -16.04
N ARG A 209 4.35 7.73 -14.81
CA ARG A 209 3.61 7.23 -13.65
C ARG A 209 2.45 8.14 -13.28
N GLN A 210 2.62 9.46 -13.31
CA GLN A 210 1.55 10.45 -13.11
C GLN A 210 0.39 10.22 -14.07
N LYS A 211 0.67 9.99 -15.36
CA LYS A 211 -0.37 9.66 -16.33
C LYS A 211 -1.22 8.47 -15.88
N ARG A 212 -0.58 7.42 -15.34
CA ARG A 212 -1.30 6.26 -14.78
C ARG A 212 -2.12 6.62 -13.53
N VAL A 213 -1.63 7.56 -12.70
CA VAL A 213 -2.40 8.07 -11.55
C VAL A 213 -3.69 8.73 -12.06
N LEU A 214 -3.57 9.66 -13.02
CA LEU A 214 -4.72 10.36 -13.60
C LEU A 214 -5.70 9.41 -14.30
N GLU A 215 -5.20 8.41 -15.05
CA GLU A 215 -6.04 7.35 -15.64
C GLU A 215 -6.85 6.58 -14.57
N LYS A 216 -6.23 6.32 -13.39
CA LYS A 216 -6.92 5.69 -12.26
C LYS A 216 -7.93 6.63 -11.62
N MET A 217 -7.60 7.90 -11.44
CA MET A 217 -8.53 8.92 -10.91
C MET A 217 -9.77 9.06 -11.79
N VAL A 218 -9.61 9.10 -13.11
CA VAL A 218 -10.74 9.09 -14.06
C VAL A 218 -11.53 7.80 -13.96
N LYS A 219 -10.86 6.64 -13.96
CA LYS A 219 -11.50 5.32 -13.88
C LYS A 219 -12.37 5.16 -12.63
N TYR A 220 -11.99 5.76 -11.52
CA TYR A 220 -12.70 5.66 -10.23
C TYR A 220 -13.54 6.90 -9.90
N ASN A 221 -13.78 7.78 -10.91
CA ASN A 221 -14.65 8.96 -10.84
C ASN A 221 -14.21 10.04 -9.83
N TYR A 222 -12.91 10.17 -9.59
CA TYR A 222 -12.33 11.30 -8.86
C TYR A 222 -12.13 12.53 -9.76
N LEU A 223 -11.89 12.31 -11.05
CA LEU A 223 -11.74 13.34 -12.08
C LEU A 223 -12.51 12.96 -13.33
N THR A 224 -12.92 13.97 -14.09
CA THR A 224 -13.32 13.80 -15.50
C THR A 224 -12.09 13.66 -16.39
N GLN A 225 -12.28 13.12 -17.59
CA GLN A 225 -11.21 13.02 -18.58
C GLN A 225 -10.62 14.41 -18.93
N LYS A 226 -11.48 15.43 -19.02
CA LYS A 226 -11.08 16.82 -19.32
C LYS A 226 -10.21 17.43 -18.23
N GLU A 227 -10.53 17.19 -16.96
CA GLU A 227 -9.73 17.66 -15.82
C GLU A 227 -8.36 16.98 -15.80
N ALA A 228 -8.32 15.67 -16.03
CA ALA A 228 -7.07 14.93 -16.09
C ALA A 228 -6.14 15.42 -17.21
N GLU A 229 -6.69 15.73 -18.39
CA GLU A 229 -5.94 16.33 -19.51
C GLU A 229 -5.44 17.73 -19.17
N ALA A 230 -6.27 18.56 -18.53
CA ALA A 230 -5.87 19.91 -18.11
C ALA A 230 -4.70 19.87 -17.11
N ILE A 231 -4.68 18.92 -16.17
CA ILE A 231 -3.59 18.74 -15.19
C ILE A 231 -2.27 18.39 -15.91
N MET A 232 -2.31 17.57 -16.96
CA MET A 232 -1.10 17.17 -17.70
C MET A 232 -0.50 18.28 -18.56
N HIS A 233 -1.27 19.32 -18.88
CA HIS A 233 -0.82 20.44 -19.71
C HIS A 233 -0.39 21.69 -18.93
N ASN A 234 -0.47 21.64 -17.59
CA ASN A 234 0.01 22.69 -16.67
C ASN A 234 1.42 22.39 -16.15
#